data_5ce6e38d45a6af739c0f7c342f79193e
#
_entry.id   5ce6e38d45a6af739c0f7c342f79193e
#
_cell.length_a   1.000
_cell.length_b   1.000
_cell.length_c   1.000
_cell.angle_alpha   90.00
_cell.angle_beta   90.00
_cell.angle_gamma   90.00
#
_symmetry.space_group_name_H-M   'P 1'
#
loop_
_entity.id
_entity.type
_entity.pdbx_description
1 polymer ?
#
loop_
_entity_poly.entity_id
_entity_poly.type
_entity_poly.pdbx_seq_one_letter_code
_entity_poly.pdbx_strand_id
1 'polypeptide(L)'
;MAKAKTKEKPRAKGELGWKEIEIGFFITSPGNSVEVRTGDWKSRRPVVDLKKCNKCTLCYFFCPEGCIAKDKDGFFEADLFYCKGCGICAAECPKEAITMVEEAK
;
A
#
# COMPACT_ATOMS: atom_id res chain seq x y z
N MET A 1 47.79 10.70 -9.17
CA MET A 1 46.67 11.48 -8.65
C MET A 1 46.18 10.84 -7.35
N ALA A 2 46.36 11.54 -6.25
CA ALA A 2 45.87 11.06 -4.96
C ALA A 2 44.34 11.12 -4.95
N LYS A 3 43.67 9.98 -4.92
CA LYS A 3 42.23 9.92 -4.65
C LYS A 3 42.02 10.33 -3.21
N ALA A 4 41.50 11.53 -2.99
CA ALA A 4 41.03 11.94 -1.67
C ALA A 4 39.97 10.97 -1.23
N LYS A 5 40.27 10.12 -0.25
CA LYS A 5 39.27 9.29 0.46
C LYS A 5 38.47 10.25 1.34
N THR A 6 37.39 10.78 0.77
CA THR A 6 36.39 11.45 1.56
C THR A 6 35.79 10.40 2.47
N LYS A 7 35.97 10.54 3.77
CA LYS A 7 35.30 9.69 4.78
C LYS A 7 33.81 9.98 4.66
N GLU A 8 33.10 9.16 3.88
CA GLU A 8 31.65 9.24 3.82
C GLU A 8 31.08 8.87 5.20
N LYS A 9 30.24 9.76 5.71
CA LYS A 9 29.48 9.52 6.94
C LYS A 9 28.63 8.27 6.73
N PRO A 10 28.58 7.30 7.68
CA PRO A 10 27.72 6.14 7.54
C PRO A 10 26.27 6.61 7.38
N ARG A 11 25.66 6.22 6.28
CA ARG A 11 24.25 6.56 5.96
C ARG A 11 23.31 5.54 6.60
N ALA A 12 22.11 6.00 6.94
CA ALA A 12 21.05 5.10 7.36
C ALA A 12 20.69 4.13 6.22
N LYS A 13 20.30 2.89 6.57
CA LYS A 13 19.84 1.92 5.57
C LYS A 13 18.68 2.52 4.76
N GLY A 14 18.86 2.59 3.45
CA GLY A 14 17.88 3.13 2.52
C GLY A 14 18.17 4.54 2.01
N GLU A 15 19.19 5.23 2.52
CA GLU A 15 19.62 6.51 1.97
C GLU A 15 20.65 6.32 0.85
N LEU A 16 20.26 6.65 -0.37
CA LEU A 16 21.14 6.66 -1.53
C LEU A 16 21.82 8.03 -1.66
N GLY A 17 23.13 8.02 -1.92
CA GLY A 17 23.83 9.24 -2.28
C GLY A 17 23.75 9.49 -3.79
N TRP A 18 24.01 10.72 -4.19
CA TRP A 18 23.94 11.11 -5.59
C TRP A 18 24.87 10.29 -6.53
N LYS A 19 25.95 9.73 -5.98
CA LYS A 19 26.89 8.87 -6.73
C LYS A 19 26.40 7.44 -6.92
N GLU A 20 25.40 7.03 -6.14
CA GLU A 20 24.81 5.69 -6.15
C GLU A 20 23.53 5.63 -6.97
N ILE A 21 23.02 6.80 -7.34
CA ILE A 21 21.83 6.92 -8.18
C ILE A 21 22.25 6.77 -9.64
N GLU A 22 21.50 5.99 -10.40
CA GLU A 22 21.71 5.82 -11.83
C GLU A 22 21.63 7.16 -12.58
N ILE A 23 22.43 7.31 -13.62
CA ILE A 23 22.42 8.51 -14.46
C ILE A 23 21.01 8.72 -15.03
N GLY A 24 20.46 9.92 -14.81
CA GLY A 24 19.09 10.24 -15.22
C GLY A 24 18.01 9.73 -14.29
N PHE A 25 18.34 9.26 -13.10
CA PHE A 25 17.42 8.74 -12.09
C PHE A 25 16.59 7.55 -12.59
N PHE A 26 17.18 6.73 -13.44
CA PHE A 26 16.54 5.52 -13.91
C PHE A 26 16.33 4.51 -12.78
N ILE A 27 15.16 3.90 -12.77
CA ILE A 27 14.87 2.75 -11.93
C ILE A 27 15.06 1.49 -12.77
N THR A 28 16.06 0.69 -12.40
CA THR A 28 16.44 -0.52 -13.12
C THR A 28 15.78 -1.80 -12.60
N SER A 29 15.20 -1.74 -11.39
CA SER A 29 14.44 -2.85 -10.81
C SER A 29 12.96 -2.71 -11.17
N PRO A 30 12.42 -3.58 -12.05
CA PRO A 30 11.03 -3.47 -12.48
C PRO A 30 10.06 -3.77 -11.34
N GLY A 31 8.96 -3.01 -11.27
CA GLY A 31 7.91 -3.22 -10.28
C GLY A 31 8.28 -2.88 -8.84
N ASN A 32 9.37 -2.13 -8.60
CA ASN A 32 9.83 -1.81 -7.25
C ASN A 32 8.89 -0.88 -6.45
N SER A 33 7.90 -0.28 -7.09
CA SER A 33 6.87 0.52 -6.43
C SER A 33 6.05 -0.27 -5.40
N VAL A 34 6.04 -1.61 -5.50
CA VAL A 34 5.38 -2.47 -4.50
C VAL A 34 5.99 -2.36 -3.12
N GLU A 35 7.23 -1.90 -3.01
CA GLU A 35 7.92 -1.70 -1.74
C GLU A 35 7.49 -0.41 -1.02
N VAL A 36 6.83 0.49 -1.72
CA VAL A 36 6.40 1.78 -1.17
C VAL A 36 5.06 1.63 -0.45
N ARG A 37 5.07 1.89 0.86
CA ARG A 37 3.88 1.83 1.70
C ARG A 37 3.00 3.07 1.48
N THR A 38 2.14 3.02 0.47
CA THR A 38 1.23 4.12 0.15
C THR A 38 -0.02 4.15 1.02
N GLY A 39 -0.28 3.09 1.77
CA GLY A 39 -1.38 3.02 2.73
C GLY A 39 -1.30 4.02 3.88
N ASP A 40 -0.13 4.58 4.15
CA ASP A 40 0.03 5.61 5.18
C ASP A 40 -0.67 6.95 4.82
N TRP A 41 -1.08 7.11 3.57
CA TRP A 41 -1.79 8.32 3.11
C TRP A 41 -3.26 8.36 3.52
N LYS A 42 -3.81 7.23 3.97
CA LYS A 42 -5.22 7.16 4.36
C LYS A 42 -5.52 7.90 5.67
N SER A 43 -6.70 8.49 5.75
CA SER A 43 -7.25 9.05 6.99
C SER A 43 -8.25 8.13 7.68
N ARG A 44 -8.79 7.19 6.94
CA ARG A 44 -9.72 6.15 7.44
C ARG A 44 -9.45 4.83 6.74
N ARG A 45 -9.84 3.76 7.38
CA ARG A 45 -9.64 2.40 6.87
C ARG A 45 -10.95 1.62 6.81
N PRO A 46 -11.09 0.68 5.86
CA PRO A 46 -12.23 -0.22 5.82
C PRO A 46 -12.06 -1.34 6.86
N VAL A 47 -13.14 -1.64 7.55
CA VAL A 47 -13.25 -2.80 8.44
C VAL A 47 -14.40 -3.67 7.93
N VAL A 48 -14.14 -4.94 7.69
CA VAL A 48 -15.12 -5.89 7.16
C VAL A 48 -15.78 -6.65 8.29
N ASP A 49 -17.11 -6.63 8.33
CA ASP A 49 -17.89 -7.49 9.21
C ASP A 49 -18.17 -8.83 8.51
N LEU A 50 -17.47 -9.86 8.95
CA LEU A 50 -17.57 -11.21 8.36
C LEU A 50 -18.96 -11.82 8.46
N LYS A 51 -19.76 -11.40 9.44
CA LYS A 51 -21.13 -11.90 9.62
C LYS A 51 -22.10 -11.39 8.55
N LYS A 52 -21.86 -10.18 8.06
CA LYS A 52 -22.68 -9.55 7.02
C LYS A 52 -22.19 -9.85 5.60
N CYS A 53 -20.91 -10.18 5.46
CA CYS A 53 -20.30 -10.43 4.16
C CYS A 53 -20.85 -11.68 3.50
N ASN A 54 -21.34 -11.55 2.26
CA ASN A 54 -21.84 -12.65 1.44
C ASN A 54 -20.86 -13.13 0.37
N LYS A 55 -19.62 -12.67 0.42
CA LYS A 55 -18.56 -13.05 -0.53
C LYS A 55 -18.89 -12.72 -1.99
N CYS A 56 -19.60 -11.61 -2.25
CA CYS A 56 -20.06 -11.25 -3.58
C CYS A 56 -18.97 -10.71 -4.53
N THR A 57 -17.74 -10.48 -4.04
CA THR A 57 -16.57 -10.00 -4.79
C THR A 57 -16.62 -8.55 -5.29
N LEU A 58 -17.71 -7.82 -5.11
CA LEU A 58 -17.83 -6.45 -5.61
C LEU A 58 -16.77 -5.49 -5.06
N CYS A 59 -16.42 -5.61 -3.78
CA CYS A 59 -15.34 -4.81 -3.18
C CYS A 59 -14.00 -5.03 -3.88
N TYR A 60 -13.70 -6.25 -4.28
CA TYR A 60 -12.51 -6.60 -5.05
C TYR A 60 -12.52 -5.93 -6.42
N PHE A 61 -13.65 -6.01 -7.14
CA PHE A 61 -13.76 -5.42 -8.49
C PHE A 61 -13.66 -3.91 -8.51
N PHE A 62 -14.20 -3.24 -7.49
CA PHE A 62 -14.26 -1.79 -7.46
C PHE A 62 -13.07 -1.13 -6.75
N CYS A 63 -12.14 -1.89 -6.18
CA CYS A 63 -10.96 -1.33 -5.55
C CYS A 63 -10.01 -0.69 -6.58
N PRO A 64 -9.82 0.64 -6.58
CA PRO A 64 -8.97 1.32 -7.55
C PRO A 64 -7.48 0.99 -7.38
N GLU A 65 -7.08 0.62 -6.17
CA GLU A 65 -5.70 0.24 -5.86
C GLU A 65 -5.42 -1.26 -6.07
N GLY A 66 -6.46 -2.05 -6.30
CA GLY A 66 -6.31 -3.50 -6.42
C GLY A 66 -5.73 -4.17 -5.18
N CYS A 67 -5.93 -3.57 -4.00
CA CYS A 67 -5.33 -4.04 -2.75
C CYS A 67 -6.23 -4.96 -1.92
N ILE A 68 -7.41 -5.31 -2.42
CA ILE A 68 -8.29 -6.26 -1.76
C ILE A 68 -7.96 -7.66 -2.22
N ALA A 69 -7.70 -8.55 -1.27
CA ALA A 69 -7.37 -9.94 -1.52
C ALA A 69 -8.39 -10.87 -0.84
N LYS A 70 -8.55 -12.04 -1.43
CA LYS A 70 -9.40 -13.09 -0.89
C LYS A 70 -8.64 -13.87 0.18
N ASP A 71 -9.24 -14.00 1.35
CA ASP A 71 -8.70 -14.82 2.42
C ASP A 71 -8.96 -16.32 2.16
N LYS A 72 -8.34 -17.18 2.98
CA LYS A 72 -8.51 -18.64 2.94
C LYS A 72 -9.97 -19.08 3.11
N ASP A 73 -10.74 -18.36 3.91
CA ASP A 73 -12.15 -18.60 4.16
C ASP A 73 -13.08 -18.03 3.07
N GLY A 74 -12.51 -17.38 2.06
CA GLY A 74 -13.26 -16.77 0.96
C GLY A 74 -13.75 -15.36 1.22
N PHE A 75 -13.41 -14.76 2.34
CA PHE A 75 -13.68 -13.35 2.64
C PHE A 75 -12.67 -12.44 1.97
N PHE A 76 -13.06 -11.21 1.74
CA PHE A 76 -12.21 -10.19 1.14
C PHE A 76 -11.76 -9.19 2.18
N GLU A 77 -10.48 -8.91 2.22
CA GLU A 77 -9.87 -7.96 3.13
C GLU A 77 -8.92 -7.03 2.38
N ALA A 78 -8.91 -5.76 2.75
CA ALA A 78 -8.00 -4.77 2.18
C ALA A 78 -6.61 -4.88 2.79
N ASP A 79 -5.59 -4.92 1.94
CA ASP A 79 -4.21 -4.78 2.37
C ASP A 79 -3.94 -3.32 2.74
N LEU A 80 -3.83 -3.04 4.03
CA LEU A 80 -3.63 -1.70 4.56
C LEU A 80 -2.27 -1.09 4.20
N PHE A 81 -1.35 -1.89 3.69
CA PHE A 81 -0.08 -1.41 3.16
C PHE A 81 -0.29 -0.48 1.95
N TYR A 82 -1.30 -0.76 1.13
CA TYR A 82 -1.61 0.00 -0.10
C TYR A 82 -2.94 0.73 -0.04
N CYS A 83 -3.88 0.30 0.78
CA CYS A 83 -5.21 0.89 0.86
C CYS A 83 -5.16 2.38 1.22
N LYS A 84 -5.83 3.19 0.43
CA LYS A 84 -5.90 4.65 0.62
C LYS A 84 -7.18 5.14 1.31
N GLY A 85 -8.04 4.23 1.72
CA GLY A 85 -9.26 4.57 2.44
C GLY A 85 -10.27 5.37 1.62
N CYS A 86 -10.38 5.11 0.31
CA CYS A 86 -11.27 5.84 -0.58
C CYS A 86 -12.76 5.63 -0.29
N GLY A 87 -13.13 4.52 0.35
CA GLY A 87 -14.50 4.21 0.74
C GLY A 87 -15.37 3.60 -0.36
N ILE A 88 -14.84 3.35 -1.55
CA ILE A 88 -15.60 2.77 -2.66
C ILE A 88 -16.10 1.36 -2.32
N CYS A 89 -15.26 0.52 -1.72
CA CYS A 89 -15.65 -0.82 -1.30
C CYS A 89 -16.82 -0.81 -0.29
N ALA A 90 -16.81 0.14 0.63
CA ALA A 90 -17.90 0.31 1.60
C ALA A 90 -19.19 0.81 0.95
N ALA A 91 -19.08 1.74 -0.01
CA ALA A 91 -20.22 2.28 -0.74
C ALA A 91 -20.90 1.23 -1.65
N GLU A 92 -20.10 0.37 -2.26
CA GLU A 92 -20.57 -0.64 -3.22
C GLU A 92 -20.95 -1.98 -2.57
N CYS A 93 -20.72 -2.16 -1.28
CA CYS A 93 -21.09 -3.39 -0.59
C CYS A 93 -22.62 -3.51 -0.44
N PRO A 94 -23.29 -4.49 -1.08
CA PRO A 94 -24.74 -4.62 -1.04
C PRO A 94 -25.28 -5.03 0.33
N LYS A 95 -24.43 -5.62 1.17
CA LYS A 95 -24.77 -6.05 2.53
C LYS A 95 -24.30 -5.08 3.61
N GLU A 96 -23.74 -3.96 3.21
CA GLU A 96 -23.17 -2.98 4.15
C GLU A 96 -22.22 -3.61 5.18
N ALA A 97 -21.44 -4.59 4.74
CA ALA A 97 -20.52 -5.32 5.57
C ALA A 97 -19.21 -4.57 5.85
N ILE A 98 -18.95 -3.51 5.12
CA ILE A 98 -17.72 -2.73 5.23
C ILE A 98 -18.03 -1.38 5.85
N THR A 99 -17.36 -1.07 6.95
CA THR A 99 -17.48 0.21 7.67
C THR A 99 -16.14 0.94 7.59
N MET A 100 -16.19 2.24 7.32
CA MET A 100 -15.01 3.09 7.36
C MET A 100 -14.77 3.60 8.78
N VAL A 101 -13.58 3.37 9.31
CA VAL A 101 -13.17 3.76 10.66
C VAL A 101 -12.02 4.75 10.55
N GLU A 102 -12.05 5.82 11.36
CA GLU A 102 -10.97 6.80 11.41
C GLU A 102 -9.65 6.11 11.79
N GLU A 103 -8.59 6.50 11.09
CA GLU A 103 -7.25 6.02 11.40
C GLU A 103 -6.70 6.81 12.59
N ALA A 104 -6.33 6.11 13.65
CA ALA A 104 -5.62 6.72 14.76
C ALA A 104 -4.15 6.91 14.37
N LYS A 105 -3.77 8.16 14.18
CA LYS A 105 -2.37 8.56 13.91
C LYS A 105 -1.74 9.17 15.14
#